data_f8973374a5648e33e59c6568ceae1d10
#
_entry.id   f8973374a5648e33e59c6568ceae1d10
#
_cell.length_a   1.000
_cell.length_b   1.000
_cell.length_c   1.000
_cell.angle_alpha   90.00
_cell.angle_beta   90.00
_cell.angle_gamma   90.00
#
_symmetry.space_group_name_H-M   'P 1'
#
loop_
_entity.id
_entity.type
_entity.pdbx_description
1 polymer ?
#
loop_
_entity_poly.entity_id
_entity_poly.type
_entity_poly.pdbx_seq_one_letter_code
_entity_poly.pdbx_strand_id
1 'polypeptide(L)'
;INDNYAVLFLQGGATLQFSMVPLNLMPPANIGDYILTGVWSKKALKEAKRVGAANVAATSEADNFCKLPKQSELKLDPEASYVHFTSNNTIYGTQYKTEPVVGNVPLVCDASSDILHKKIDINKYGLIYAGAQKNMGPSGCVLVIIRKDLLERSSDALHTYLNYKIHVENESMYNT
;
A
#
# COMPACT_ATOMS: atom_id res chain seq x y z
N ILE A 1 -8.59 -11.72 -10.46
CA ILE A 1 -7.43 -11.93 -9.60
C ILE A 1 -7.03 -13.39 -9.78
N ASN A 2 -5.75 -13.64 -9.99
CA ASN A 2 -5.25 -15.01 -10.17
C ASN A 2 -4.84 -15.64 -8.82
N ASP A 3 -4.49 -16.94 -8.84
CA ASP A 3 -4.21 -17.73 -7.64
C ASP A 3 -2.94 -17.32 -6.88
N ASN A 4 -2.10 -16.45 -7.46
CA ASN A 4 -0.91 -15.92 -6.81
C ASN A 4 -1.24 -14.83 -5.77
N TYR A 5 -2.49 -14.41 -5.68
CA TYR A 5 -2.93 -13.36 -4.76
C TYR A 5 -3.95 -13.89 -3.76
N ALA A 6 -3.91 -13.33 -2.56
CA ALA A 6 -4.97 -13.44 -1.57
C ALA A 6 -5.79 -12.15 -1.55
N VAL A 7 -7.09 -12.30 -1.30
CA VAL A 7 -8.04 -11.20 -1.13
C VAL A 7 -8.57 -11.24 0.29
N LEU A 8 -8.40 -10.13 1.01
CA LEU A 8 -8.80 -10.00 2.40
C LEU A 8 -9.79 -8.86 2.58
N PHE A 9 -10.73 -9.05 3.47
CA PHE A 9 -11.65 -8.02 3.96
C PHE A 9 -11.39 -7.81 5.44
N LEU A 10 -10.76 -6.68 5.78
CA LEU A 10 -10.25 -6.39 7.10
C LEU A 10 -10.98 -5.18 7.72
N GLN A 11 -10.82 -5.02 9.02
CA GLN A 11 -11.26 -3.84 9.77
C GLN A 11 -10.16 -2.76 9.82
N GLY A 12 -10.45 -1.58 10.41
CA GLY A 12 -9.47 -0.52 10.68
C GLY A 12 -9.25 0.46 9.52
N GLY A 13 -9.86 0.23 8.38
CA GLY A 13 -9.76 1.11 7.20
C GLY A 13 -8.33 1.26 6.66
N ALA A 14 -8.16 2.16 5.70
CA ALA A 14 -6.84 2.46 5.12
C ALA A 14 -5.83 2.97 6.15
N THR A 15 -6.29 3.62 7.23
CA THR A 15 -5.38 4.13 8.27
C THR A 15 -4.64 3.00 8.99
N LEU A 16 -5.31 1.88 9.27
CA LEU A 16 -4.63 0.72 9.84
C LEU A 16 -3.64 0.10 8.84
N GLN A 17 -3.94 0.14 7.54
CA GLN A 17 -3.04 -0.37 6.50
C GLN A 17 -1.74 0.43 6.39
N PHE A 18 -1.73 1.73 6.73
CA PHE A 18 -0.49 2.51 6.82
C PHE A 18 0.52 1.91 7.82
N SER A 19 0.03 1.25 8.86
CA SER A 19 0.86 0.53 9.84
C SER A 19 1.08 -0.94 9.45
N MET A 20 0.03 -1.64 8.99
CA MET A 20 0.13 -3.07 8.66
C MET A 20 1.09 -3.34 7.50
N VAL A 21 1.10 -2.49 6.48
CA VAL A 21 2.02 -2.64 5.34
C VAL A 21 3.48 -2.71 5.80
N PRO A 22 4.04 -1.70 6.50
CA PRO A 22 5.42 -1.79 6.95
C PRO A 22 5.66 -2.90 7.98
N LEU A 23 4.72 -3.17 8.88
CA LEU A 23 4.85 -4.25 9.85
C LEU A 23 4.98 -5.64 9.22
N ASN A 24 4.30 -5.88 8.10
CA ASN A 24 4.30 -7.17 7.42
C ASN A 24 5.35 -7.28 6.31
N LEU A 25 5.66 -6.19 5.60
CA LEU A 25 6.47 -6.25 4.39
C LEU A 25 7.90 -5.73 4.58
N MET A 26 8.19 -5.05 5.69
CA MET A 26 9.50 -4.44 5.94
C MET A 26 10.22 -5.14 7.10
N PRO A 27 11.00 -6.21 6.83
CA PRO A 27 11.82 -6.86 7.85
C PRO A 27 12.78 -5.87 8.53
N PRO A 28 13.26 -6.18 9.74
CA PRO A 28 14.24 -5.34 10.45
C PRO A 28 15.45 -5.00 9.57
N ALA A 29 15.91 -3.76 9.65
CA ALA A 29 17.00 -3.17 8.88
C ALA A 29 16.71 -2.88 7.39
N ASN A 30 15.52 -3.17 6.89
CA ASN A 30 15.12 -2.84 5.53
C ASN A 30 14.43 -1.48 5.43
N ILE A 31 14.27 -0.98 4.21
CA ILE A 31 13.74 0.34 3.91
C ILE A 31 12.48 0.21 3.05
N GLY A 32 11.49 1.07 3.30
CA GLY A 32 10.36 1.26 2.40
C GLY A 32 10.47 2.57 1.64
N ASP A 33 10.24 2.57 0.34
CA ASP A 33 10.19 3.77 -0.50
C ASP A 33 8.77 4.32 -0.62
N TYR A 34 8.64 5.64 -0.55
CA TYR A 34 7.34 6.33 -0.60
C TYR A 34 7.32 7.44 -1.65
N ILE A 35 6.32 7.44 -2.51
CA ILE A 35 6.04 8.52 -3.45
C ILE A 35 4.97 9.42 -2.82
N LEU A 36 5.35 10.65 -2.46
CA LEU A 36 4.48 11.58 -1.74
C LEU A 36 3.74 12.50 -2.70
N THR A 37 2.44 12.27 -2.83
CA THR A 37 1.55 13.02 -3.72
C THR A 37 0.36 13.64 -3.00
N GLY A 38 0.39 13.64 -1.66
CA GLY A 38 -0.68 14.23 -0.86
C GLY A 38 -0.64 13.85 0.61
N VAL A 39 -1.70 14.22 1.31
CA VAL A 39 -1.84 14.00 2.76
C VAL A 39 -1.80 12.51 3.12
N TRP A 40 -2.42 11.64 2.32
CA TRP A 40 -2.52 10.22 2.65
C TRP A 40 -1.17 9.51 2.54
N SER A 41 -0.41 9.77 1.49
CA SER A 41 0.95 9.24 1.35
C SER A 41 1.89 9.77 2.43
N LYS A 42 1.74 11.03 2.88
CA LYS A 42 2.49 11.57 4.04
C LYS A 42 2.14 10.83 5.33
N LYS A 43 0.86 10.52 5.56
CA LYS A 43 0.43 9.74 6.72
C LYS A 43 1.00 8.33 6.68
N ALA A 44 0.94 7.66 5.52
CA ALA A 44 1.52 6.33 5.34
C ALA A 44 3.03 6.32 5.63
N LEU A 45 3.80 7.29 5.10
CA LEU A 45 5.22 7.45 5.41
C LEU A 45 5.47 7.64 6.91
N LYS A 46 4.63 8.45 7.58
CA LYS A 46 4.77 8.71 9.02
C LYS A 46 4.64 7.42 9.84
N GLU A 47 3.69 6.54 9.49
CA GLU A 47 3.52 5.26 10.19
C GLU A 47 4.67 4.29 9.85
N ALA A 48 5.14 4.26 8.61
CA ALA A 48 6.31 3.43 8.25
C ALA A 48 7.56 3.81 9.05
N LYS A 49 7.81 5.11 9.26
CA LYS A 49 8.93 5.62 10.07
C LYS A 49 8.86 5.24 11.56
N ARG A 50 7.72 4.78 12.04
CA ARG A 50 7.58 4.22 13.39
C ARG A 50 7.97 2.75 13.46
N VAL A 51 7.93 2.07 12.32
CA VAL A 51 8.28 0.64 12.20
C VAL A 51 9.75 0.48 11.85
N GLY A 52 10.27 1.29 10.93
CA GLY A 52 11.65 1.21 10.47
C GLY A 52 12.05 2.37 9.57
N ALA A 53 13.09 2.17 8.76
CA ALA A 53 13.55 3.19 7.83
C ALA A 53 12.57 3.36 6.65
N ALA A 54 12.32 4.60 6.26
CA ALA A 54 11.49 4.90 5.11
C ALA A 54 12.01 6.14 4.36
N ASN A 55 12.18 6.00 3.05
CA ASN A 55 12.66 7.04 2.17
C ASN A 55 11.52 7.76 1.44
N VAL A 56 11.78 8.98 1.03
CA VAL A 56 10.96 9.71 0.07
C VAL A 56 11.57 9.51 -1.32
N ALA A 57 11.02 8.59 -2.11
CA ALA A 57 11.48 8.33 -3.47
C ALA A 57 11.17 9.50 -4.42
N ALA A 58 10.07 10.19 -4.21
CA ALA A 58 9.73 11.44 -4.88
C ALA A 58 8.64 12.19 -4.09
N THR A 59 8.55 13.49 -4.30
CA THR A 59 7.47 14.31 -3.73
C THR A 59 7.07 15.44 -4.68
N SER A 60 5.79 15.78 -4.72
CA SER A 60 5.27 16.98 -5.36
C SER A 60 4.85 18.07 -4.36
N GLU A 61 5.37 18.01 -3.13
CA GLU A 61 5.01 18.96 -2.05
C GLU A 61 5.34 20.40 -2.40
N ALA A 62 6.48 20.64 -3.08
CA ALA A 62 6.87 21.99 -3.52
C ALA A 62 5.85 22.62 -4.49
N ASP A 63 5.08 21.80 -5.19
CA ASP A 63 4.01 22.21 -6.08
C ASP A 63 2.62 22.07 -5.42
N ASN A 64 2.55 22.09 -4.10
CA ASN A 64 1.32 21.89 -3.33
C ASN A 64 0.50 20.64 -3.78
N PHE A 65 1.20 19.59 -4.24
CA PHE A 65 0.62 18.34 -4.75
C PHE A 65 -0.34 18.51 -5.96
N CYS A 66 -0.23 19.62 -6.69
CA CYS A 66 -1.08 19.88 -7.88
C CYS A 66 -0.68 19.07 -9.10
N LYS A 67 0.45 18.35 -9.05
CA LYS A 67 0.94 17.45 -10.10
C LYS A 67 1.51 16.18 -9.50
N LEU A 68 1.70 15.17 -10.35
CA LEU A 68 2.39 13.93 -9.98
C LEU A 68 3.88 14.02 -10.35
N PRO A 69 4.78 13.42 -9.57
CA PRO A 69 6.17 13.24 -9.96
C PRO A 69 6.25 12.44 -11.28
N LYS A 70 7.17 12.83 -12.16
CA LYS A 70 7.48 12.06 -13.37
C LYS A 70 8.27 10.81 -13.01
N GLN A 71 8.24 9.79 -13.87
CA GLN A 71 9.01 8.56 -13.66
C GLN A 71 10.52 8.85 -13.50
N SER A 72 11.06 9.80 -14.26
CA SER A 72 12.47 10.21 -14.19
C SER A 72 12.87 10.93 -12.89
N GLU A 73 11.91 11.35 -12.10
CA GLU A 73 12.13 12.05 -10.81
C GLU A 73 12.14 11.05 -9.63
N LEU A 74 11.78 9.78 -9.87
CA LEU A 74 11.76 8.76 -8.83
C LEU A 74 13.19 8.32 -8.49
N LYS A 75 13.58 8.49 -7.24
CA LYS A 75 14.83 8.01 -6.66
C LYS A 75 14.54 6.74 -5.86
N LEU A 76 14.38 5.63 -6.58
CA LEU A 76 14.04 4.35 -6.00
C LEU A 76 15.29 3.63 -5.51
N ASP A 77 15.18 2.98 -4.34
CA ASP A 77 16.17 2.05 -3.85
C ASP A 77 15.86 0.65 -4.43
N PRO A 78 16.75 0.04 -5.21
CA PRO A 78 16.53 -1.29 -5.78
C PRO A 78 16.42 -2.39 -4.71
N GLU A 79 16.90 -2.14 -3.50
CA GLU A 79 16.84 -3.06 -2.35
C GLU A 79 15.68 -2.72 -1.39
N ALA A 80 14.82 -1.76 -1.74
CA ALA A 80 13.67 -1.44 -0.92
C ALA A 80 12.73 -2.64 -0.77
N SER A 81 12.15 -2.80 0.41
CA SER A 81 11.17 -3.85 0.67
C SER A 81 9.91 -3.70 -0.19
N TYR A 82 9.54 -2.45 -0.47
CA TYR A 82 8.43 -2.07 -1.34
C TYR A 82 8.52 -0.60 -1.75
N VAL A 83 7.76 -0.23 -2.77
CA VAL A 83 7.48 1.16 -3.13
C VAL A 83 6.01 1.45 -2.91
N HIS A 84 5.70 2.44 -2.07
CA HIS A 84 4.32 2.85 -1.78
C HIS A 84 3.92 4.09 -2.57
N PHE A 85 2.71 4.07 -3.17
CA PHE A 85 2.08 5.23 -3.78
C PHE A 85 0.57 5.26 -3.51
N THR A 86 -0.03 6.43 -3.69
CA THR A 86 -1.49 6.65 -3.63
C THR A 86 -1.99 6.89 -5.05
N SER A 87 -2.87 6.02 -5.54
CA SER A 87 -3.31 6.05 -6.95
C SER A 87 -4.11 7.31 -7.30
N ASN A 88 -4.94 7.79 -6.36
CA ASN A 88 -5.78 8.97 -6.55
C ASN A 88 -5.82 9.85 -5.29
N ASN A 89 -5.42 11.09 -5.43
CA ASN A 89 -5.36 12.09 -4.36
C ASN A 89 -6.56 13.04 -4.49
N THR A 90 -7.70 12.67 -3.92
CA THR A 90 -8.97 13.39 -4.05
C THR A 90 -8.92 14.85 -3.59
N ILE A 91 -8.11 15.15 -2.54
CA ILE A 91 -7.97 16.52 -2.01
C ILE A 91 -7.30 17.45 -3.03
N TYR A 92 -6.34 16.92 -3.79
CA TYR A 92 -5.51 17.71 -4.73
C TYR A 92 -5.91 17.51 -6.19
N GLY A 93 -6.87 16.61 -6.47
CA GLY A 93 -7.36 16.34 -7.83
C GLY A 93 -6.32 15.67 -8.74
N THR A 94 -5.34 14.96 -8.17
CA THR A 94 -4.32 14.25 -8.96
C THR A 94 -4.52 12.74 -8.92
N GLN A 95 -4.41 12.09 -10.08
CA GLN A 95 -4.61 10.64 -10.24
C GLN A 95 -3.58 10.06 -11.21
N TYR A 96 -2.97 8.95 -10.82
CA TYR A 96 -2.10 8.18 -11.70
C TYR A 96 -2.91 7.50 -12.82
N LYS A 97 -2.56 7.81 -14.08
CA LYS A 97 -3.13 7.14 -15.26
C LYS A 97 -2.48 5.79 -15.51
N THR A 98 -1.18 5.72 -15.21
CA THR A 98 -0.35 4.51 -15.27
C THR A 98 0.41 4.38 -13.96
N GLU A 99 0.64 3.15 -13.54
CA GLU A 99 1.38 2.83 -12.33
C GLU A 99 2.86 3.26 -12.48
N PRO A 100 3.52 3.67 -11.37
CA PRO A 100 4.97 3.88 -11.35
C PRO A 100 5.70 2.59 -11.73
N VAL A 101 6.76 2.70 -12.53
CA VAL A 101 7.65 1.58 -12.84
C VAL A 101 8.70 1.48 -11.74
N VAL A 102 8.73 0.37 -11.02
CA VAL A 102 9.55 0.19 -9.81
C VAL A 102 10.52 -1.00 -9.90
N GLY A 103 10.72 -1.53 -11.11
CA GLY A 103 11.59 -2.70 -11.32
C GLY A 103 11.03 -3.95 -10.65
N ASN A 104 11.90 -4.66 -9.92
CA ASN A 104 11.53 -5.89 -9.21
C ASN A 104 11.00 -5.65 -7.79
N VAL A 105 11.02 -4.41 -7.31
CA VAL A 105 10.54 -4.06 -5.97
C VAL A 105 9.02 -4.15 -5.95
N PRO A 106 8.40 -4.76 -4.92
CA PRO A 106 6.94 -4.85 -4.82
C PRO A 106 6.29 -3.47 -4.79
N LEU A 107 5.31 -3.23 -5.67
CA LEU A 107 4.53 -2.00 -5.68
C LEU A 107 3.35 -2.11 -4.72
N VAL A 108 3.23 -1.18 -3.78
CA VAL A 108 2.13 -1.07 -2.81
C VAL A 108 1.27 0.14 -3.16
N CYS A 109 -0.03 -0.06 -3.28
CA CYS A 109 -0.98 0.96 -3.72
C CYS A 109 -2.06 1.23 -2.68
N ASP A 110 -2.19 2.49 -2.26
CA ASP A 110 -3.43 2.99 -1.66
C ASP A 110 -4.40 3.37 -2.80
N ALA A 111 -5.39 2.53 -3.02
CA ALA A 111 -6.43 2.73 -4.02
C ALA A 111 -7.79 3.09 -3.40
N SER A 112 -7.81 3.59 -2.16
CA SER A 112 -9.05 3.82 -1.41
C SER A 112 -10.07 4.69 -2.11
N SER A 113 -9.63 5.63 -2.95
CA SER A 113 -10.56 6.56 -3.60
C SER A 113 -10.94 6.18 -5.03
N ASP A 114 -10.25 5.24 -5.65
CA ASP A 114 -10.48 4.91 -7.06
C ASP A 114 -10.44 3.41 -7.39
N ILE A 115 -10.40 2.54 -6.38
CA ILE A 115 -10.57 1.10 -6.59
C ILE A 115 -11.84 0.81 -7.40
N LEU A 116 -11.79 -0.16 -8.32
CA LEU A 116 -12.89 -0.58 -9.21
C LEU A 116 -13.30 0.45 -10.29
N HIS A 117 -12.63 1.62 -10.40
CA HIS A 117 -13.00 2.59 -11.45
C HIS A 117 -12.52 2.19 -12.85
N LYS A 118 -11.50 1.34 -12.93
CA LYS A 118 -10.95 0.79 -14.18
C LYS A 118 -10.43 -0.63 -13.98
N LYS A 119 -10.27 -1.34 -15.09
CA LYS A 119 -9.54 -2.62 -15.08
C LYS A 119 -8.04 -2.34 -14.82
N ILE A 120 -7.45 -3.10 -13.92
CA ILE A 120 -6.03 -3.06 -13.60
C ILE A 120 -5.36 -4.39 -13.93
N ASP A 121 -4.06 -4.36 -14.22
CA ASP A 121 -3.25 -5.56 -14.28
C ASP A 121 -2.68 -5.85 -12.88
N ILE A 122 -3.26 -6.81 -12.20
CA ILE A 122 -2.88 -7.15 -10.82
C ILE A 122 -1.41 -7.57 -10.70
N ASN A 123 -0.81 -8.12 -11.75
CA ASN A 123 0.57 -8.61 -11.73
C ASN A 123 1.61 -7.49 -11.53
N LYS A 124 1.22 -6.24 -11.72
CA LYS A 124 2.08 -5.08 -11.44
C LYS A 124 2.23 -4.75 -9.96
N TYR A 125 1.38 -5.33 -9.11
CA TYR A 125 1.29 -4.97 -7.71
C TYR A 125 1.77 -6.09 -6.79
N GLY A 126 2.46 -5.72 -5.73
CA GLY A 126 2.72 -6.59 -4.60
C GLY A 126 1.54 -6.58 -3.62
N LEU A 127 0.97 -5.38 -3.39
CA LEU A 127 -0.18 -5.20 -2.53
C LEU A 127 -1.02 -4.00 -2.97
N ILE A 128 -2.34 -4.16 -2.93
CA ILE A 128 -3.32 -3.07 -3.05
C ILE A 128 -4.16 -3.07 -1.78
N TYR A 129 -4.39 -1.90 -1.19
CA TYR A 129 -5.42 -1.76 -0.18
C TYR A 129 -6.38 -0.63 -0.52
N ALA A 130 -7.63 -0.75 -0.08
CA ALA A 130 -8.67 0.24 -0.34
C ALA A 130 -9.72 0.25 0.77
N GLY A 131 -9.87 1.38 1.45
CA GLY A 131 -11.01 1.60 2.34
C GLY A 131 -12.32 1.64 1.54
N ALA A 132 -13.32 0.87 1.99
CA ALA A 132 -14.56 0.67 1.21
C ALA A 132 -15.42 1.92 1.08
N GLN A 133 -15.37 2.83 2.05
CA GLN A 133 -16.31 3.95 2.22
C GLN A 133 -16.35 4.98 1.08
N LYS A 134 -15.44 4.92 0.11
CA LYS A 134 -15.41 5.86 -1.02
C LYS A 134 -16.05 5.26 -2.26
N ASN A 135 -15.43 4.26 -2.88
CA ASN A 135 -15.86 3.76 -4.19
C ASN A 135 -16.33 2.29 -4.18
N MET A 136 -16.35 1.63 -3.04
CA MET A 136 -16.71 0.21 -2.94
C MET A 136 -18.04 -0.05 -2.22
N GLY A 137 -18.26 0.59 -1.05
CA GLY A 137 -19.40 0.28 -0.20
C GLY A 137 -19.39 1.04 1.13
N PRO A 138 -19.97 0.46 2.19
CA PRO A 138 -20.05 1.10 3.49
C PRO A 138 -18.69 1.23 4.18
N SER A 139 -18.61 2.14 5.15
CA SER A 139 -17.45 2.26 6.03
C SER A 139 -17.29 1.03 6.93
N GLY A 140 -16.08 0.83 7.46
CA GLY A 140 -15.76 -0.26 8.40
C GLY A 140 -15.00 -1.42 7.79
N CYS A 141 -15.00 -1.54 6.46
CA CYS A 141 -14.25 -2.57 5.74
C CYS A 141 -13.09 -1.96 4.95
N VAL A 142 -11.99 -2.67 4.87
CA VAL A 142 -10.88 -2.41 3.95
C VAL A 142 -10.59 -3.67 3.14
N LEU A 143 -10.56 -3.51 1.82
CA LEU A 143 -10.08 -4.54 0.89
C LEU A 143 -8.55 -4.52 0.91
N VAL A 144 -7.93 -5.70 1.03
CA VAL A 144 -6.50 -5.90 0.78
C VAL A 144 -6.33 -7.03 -0.23
N ILE A 145 -5.58 -6.76 -1.29
CA ILE A 145 -5.17 -7.76 -2.28
C ILE A 145 -3.65 -7.85 -2.18
N ILE A 146 -3.15 -8.99 -1.76
CA ILE A 146 -1.73 -9.20 -1.51
C ILE A 146 -1.18 -10.39 -2.28
N ARG A 147 -0.01 -10.24 -2.89
CA ARG A 147 0.70 -11.33 -3.53
C ARG A 147 1.22 -12.31 -2.47
N LYS A 148 0.94 -13.59 -2.66
CA LYS A 148 1.13 -14.62 -1.62
C LYS A 148 2.59 -14.80 -1.18
N ASP A 149 3.56 -14.60 -2.08
CA ASP A 149 4.98 -14.64 -1.72
C ASP A 149 5.40 -13.58 -0.68
N LEU A 150 4.66 -12.48 -0.59
CA LEU A 150 4.93 -11.41 0.37
C LEU A 150 4.46 -11.76 1.80
N LEU A 151 3.58 -12.76 1.95
CA LEU A 151 3.10 -13.21 3.25
C LEU A 151 4.24 -13.81 4.11
N GLU A 152 5.25 -14.40 3.46
CA GLU A 152 6.40 -14.99 4.15
C GLU A 152 7.35 -13.94 4.76
N ARG A 153 7.13 -12.65 4.47
CA ARG A 153 7.88 -11.55 5.10
C ARG A 153 7.34 -11.16 6.46
N SER A 154 6.11 -11.55 6.78
CA SER A 154 5.50 -11.26 8.08
C SER A 154 6.22 -11.99 9.20
N SER A 155 6.62 -11.26 10.24
CA SER A 155 7.26 -11.86 11.40
C SER A 155 6.25 -12.64 12.24
N ASP A 156 6.63 -13.83 12.72
CA ASP A 156 5.83 -14.61 13.68
C ASP A 156 5.69 -13.90 15.04
N ALA A 157 6.55 -12.94 15.36
CA ALA A 157 6.45 -12.10 16.55
C ALA A 157 5.41 -10.96 16.41
N LEU A 158 4.87 -10.74 15.19
CA LEU A 158 3.86 -9.72 14.99
C LEU A 158 2.56 -10.12 15.67
N HIS A 159 1.91 -9.15 16.32
CA HIS A 159 0.61 -9.38 16.93
C HIS A 159 -0.37 -9.99 15.92
N THR A 160 -1.03 -11.07 16.31
CA THR A 160 -1.86 -11.92 15.46
C THR A 160 -2.81 -11.14 14.55
N TYR A 161 -3.54 -10.17 15.12
CA TYR A 161 -4.53 -9.38 14.38
C TYR A 161 -3.90 -8.41 13.34
N LEU A 162 -2.61 -8.12 13.44
CA LEU A 162 -1.88 -7.27 12.50
C LEU A 162 -1.14 -8.07 11.42
N ASN A 163 -1.20 -9.39 11.46
CA ASN A 163 -0.46 -10.28 10.57
C ASN A 163 -1.34 -10.70 9.38
N TYR A 164 -0.95 -10.31 8.15
CA TYR A 164 -1.69 -10.68 6.94
C TYR A 164 -1.76 -12.19 6.73
N LYS A 165 -0.71 -12.94 7.06
CA LYS A 165 -0.67 -14.41 6.90
C LYS A 165 -1.80 -15.06 7.70
N ILE A 166 -1.97 -14.66 8.96
CA ILE A 166 -3.05 -15.16 9.83
C ILE A 166 -4.44 -14.85 9.25
N HIS A 167 -4.63 -13.67 8.71
CA HIS A 167 -5.89 -13.33 8.06
C HIS A 167 -6.16 -14.15 6.78
N VAL A 168 -5.11 -14.49 6.01
CA VAL A 168 -5.24 -15.37 4.84
C VAL A 168 -5.62 -16.78 5.27
N GLU A 169 -4.94 -17.35 6.27
CA GLU A 169 -5.19 -18.69 6.80
C GLU A 169 -6.61 -18.84 7.36
N ASN A 170 -7.20 -17.75 7.84
CA ASN A 170 -8.55 -17.72 8.39
C ASN A 170 -9.59 -17.08 7.44
N GLU A 171 -9.27 -16.91 6.15
CA GLU A 171 -10.19 -16.38 5.13
C GLU A 171 -10.87 -15.06 5.52
N SER A 172 -10.14 -14.17 6.22
CA SER A 172 -10.61 -12.91 6.81
C SER A 172 -11.59 -13.08 8.00
N MET A 173 -11.83 -14.30 8.46
CA MET A 173 -12.81 -14.62 9.51
C MET A 173 -12.20 -14.79 10.91
N TYR A 174 -10.92 -14.40 11.08
CA TYR A 174 -10.21 -14.60 12.35
C TYR A 174 -10.95 -14.05 13.59
N ASN A 175 -11.75 -13.00 13.42
CA ASN A 175 -12.47 -12.32 14.50
C ASN A 175 -13.99 -12.62 14.49
N THR A 176 -14.43 -13.60 13.79
CA THR A 176 -15.83 -14.06 13.70
C THR A 176 -15.93 -15.58 14.02
#